data_b3b677187843649a4d6f2ac3d271208f
#
_entry.id   b3b677187843649a4d6f2ac3d271208f
#
_cell.length_a   1.000
_cell.length_b   1.000
_cell.length_c   1.000
_cell.angle_alpha   90.00
_cell.angle_beta   90.00
_cell.angle_gamma   90.00
#
_symmetry.space_group_name_H-M   'P 1'
#
loop_
_entity.id
_entity.type
_entity.pdbx_description
1 polymer ?
#
loop_
_entity_poly.entity_id
_entity_poly.type
_entity_poly.pdbx_seq_one_letter_code
_entity_poly.pdbx_strand_id
1 'polypeptide(L)'
;MATLRPYALKNPKTDTIVPGALILSTVKPVSGNWFPVVKGIERNVTNPVSYDNTVKITYPSCVNSQRFGDYAKAFIQAKGYTPDNVVLSESICSDDIDGPIYSDIRNIGQTPASQNDFLGPFMSGGLSGYPHTGILGIQAWGSHITNTTNGALFFINMPHIGISQVGNVGRVWRRGKTQAQSLTDNTCGAVATAIGWVAANALAPVVANFPNDYQNYTLCAILFPFKAALAAIPTYGAQMVYATEKIRLSADTFLTGASGIIAANIGAGIDVFYCSGTFINTDDGYNAYINVTSFKKYNSVGGWVDLTTSFLAGL
;
A
#
# COMPACT_ATOMS: atom_id res chain seq x y z
N MET A 1 -5.30 -0.32 38.41
CA MET A 1 -5.37 0.61 37.27
C MET A 1 -3.97 0.68 36.66
N ALA A 2 -3.78 0.11 35.48
CA ALA A 2 -2.52 0.22 34.76
C ALA A 2 -2.48 1.59 34.09
N THR A 3 -1.58 2.43 34.49
CA THR A 3 -1.34 3.74 33.87
C THR A 3 -0.64 3.48 32.53
N LEU A 4 -1.39 3.58 31.43
CA LEU A 4 -0.79 3.58 30.10
C LEU A 4 0.12 4.82 30.00
N ARG A 5 1.40 4.58 29.80
CA ARG A 5 2.32 5.68 29.47
C ARG A 5 2.01 6.17 28.05
N PRO A 6 1.82 7.46 27.83
CA PRO A 6 1.62 7.97 26.48
C PRO A 6 2.88 7.73 25.66
N TYR A 7 2.74 7.07 24.51
CA TYR A 7 3.81 7.04 23.51
C TYR A 7 3.87 8.44 22.87
N ALA A 8 4.84 9.23 23.27
CA ALA A 8 5.12 10.47 22.58
C ALA A 8 5.89 10.16 21.29
N LEU A 9 5.34 10.58 20.16
CA LEU A 9 6.09 10.58 18.90
C LEU A 9 7.18 11.64 19.00
N LYS A 10 8.43 11.23 18.92
CA LYS A 10 9.57 12.13 18.86
C LYS A 10 9.90 12.43 17.40
N ASN A 11 10.22 13.68 17.11
CA ASN A 11 10.83 14.01 15.83
C ASN A 11 12.21 13.31 15.75
N PRO A 12 12.43 12.41 14.80
CA PRO A 12 13.65 11.62 14.72
C PRO A 12 14.92 12.46 14.48
N LYS A 13 14.77 13.70 14.02
CA LYS A 13 15.90 14.60 13.76
C LYS A 13 16.27 15.50 14.95
N THR A 14 15.33 15.80 15.80
CA THR A 14 15.52 16.80 16.88
C THR A 14 15.33 16.22 18.26
N ASP A 15 14.95 14.94 18.37
CA ASP A 15 14.58 14.26 19.62
C ASP A 15 13.47 14.99 20.42
N THR A 16 12.79 15.95 19.77
CA THR A 16 11.72 16.74 20.36
C THR A 16 10.38 16.06 20.23
N ILE A 17 9.55 16.18 21.25
CA ILE A 17 8.16 15.74 21.23
C ILE A 17 7.39 16.61 20.24
N VAL A 18 6.69 15.99 19.28
CA VAL A 18 5.84 16.72 18.34
C VAL A 18 4.56 17.15 19.07
N PRO A 19 4.31 18.46 19.25
CA PRO A 19 3.10 18.93 19.92
C PRO A 19 1.85 18.53 19.14
N GLY A 20 0.83 18.02 19.83
CA GLY A 20 -0.45 17.66 19.25
C GLY A 20 -0.60 16.17 18.84
N ALA A 21 0.40 15.35 19.09
CA ALA A 21 0.45 13.98 18.59
C ALA A 21 -0.44 12.96 19.33
N LEU A 22 -1.13 13.29 20.41
CA LEU A 22 -1.95 12.32 21.14
C LEU A 22 -3.23 12.94 21.68
N ILE A 23 -4.35 12.60 21.07
CA ILE A 23 -5.65 12.68 21.73
C ILE A 23 -5.98 11.25 22.18
N LEU A 24 -5.75 10.97 23.46
CA LEU A 24 -6.24 9.75 24.09
C LEU A 24 -7.75 9.90 24.33
N SER A 25 -8.58 9.30 23.47
CA SER A 25 -9.97 9.11 23.84
C SER A 25 -10.04 7.97 24.84
N THR A 26 -10.57 8.24 26.04
CA THR A 26 -10.86 7.21 27.04
C THR A 26 -11.98 6.34 26.53
N VAL A 27 -11.65 5.17 26.02
CA VAL A 27 -12.63 4.14 25.70
C VAL A 27 -12.91 3.37 26.99
N LYS A 28 -14.19 3.31 27.41
CA LYS A 28 -14.59 2.41 28.50
C LYS A 28 -14.28 0.96 28.08
N PRO A 29 -13.60 0.17 28.91
CA PRO A 29 -13.33 -1.22 28.59
C PRO A 29 -14.65 -1.97 28.45
N VAL A 30 -14.85 -2.61 27.31
CA VAL A 30 -15.89 -3.62 27.13
C VAL A 30 -15.41 -4.86 27.87
N SER A 31 -16.20 -5.36 28.77
CA SER A 31 -15.88 -6.53 29.61
C SER A 31 -15.50 -7.72 28.72
N GLY A 32 -14.30 -8.23 28.90
CA GLY A 32 -13.83 -9.47 28.27
C GLY A 32 -12.68 -9.34 27.28
N ASN A 33 -12.30 -8.17 26.82
CA ASN A 33 -11.15 -7.99 25.94
C ASN A 33 -9.93 -7.43 26.68
N TRP A 34 -8.86 -8.21 26.69
CA TRP A 34 -7.60 -7.91 27.38
C TRP A 34 -6.72 -6.87 26.66
N PHE A 35 -7.10 -6.45 25.47
CA PHE A 35 -6.36 -5.43 24.73
C PHE A 35 -7.12 -4.11 24.77
N PRO A 36 -6.52 -3.03 25.29
CA PRO A 36 -7.11 -1.72 25.09
C PRO A 36 -7.17 -1.46 23.58
N VAL A 37 -8.39 -1.29 23.08
CA VAL A 37 -8.59 -0.78 21.73
C VAL A 37 -8.10 0.66 21.77
N VAL A 38 -6.86 0.85 21.35
CA VAL A 38 -6.37 2.18 21.03
C VAL A 38 -7.13 2.57 19.75
N LYS A 39 -8.19 3.38 19.89
CA LYS A 39 -8.75 4.10 18.74
C LYS A 39 -7.55 4.70 18.02
N GLY A 40 -7.47 4.47 16.71
CA GLY A 40 -6.31 4.79 15.93
C GLY A 40 -5.72 6.12 16.35
N ILE A 41 -4.42 6.16 16.50
CA ILE A 41 -3.72 7.42 16.73
C ILE A 41 -4.08 8.25 15.51
N GLU A 42 -5.00 9.20 15.67
CA GLU A 42 -5.23 10.20 14.63
C GLU A 42 -3.92 10.93 14.47
N ARG A 43 -3.17 10.51 13.47
CA ARG A 43 -1.96 11.19 13.09
C ARG A 43 -2.36 12.49 12.39
N ASN A 44 -2.66 13.52 13.14
CA ASN A 44 -2.66 14.88 12.62
C ASN A 44 -1.23 15.37 12.34
N VAL A 45 -0.36 14.49 11.86
CA VAL A 45 0.96 14.87 11.39
C VAL A 45 0.78 15.37 9.96
N THR A 46 0.59 16.67 9.83
CA THR A 46 0.75 17.30 8.51
C THR A 46 2.23 17.30 8.18
N ASN A 47 2.59 16.65 7.08
CA ASN A 47 3.95 16.74 6.60
C ASN A 47 4.31 18.20 6.31
N PRO A 48 5.56 18.63 6.60
CA PRO A 48 6.00 19.96 6.21
C PRO A 48 5.81 20.18 4.70
N VAL A 49 5.43 21.38 4.30
CA VAL A 49 5.26 21.76 2.87
C VAL A 49 6.53 21.45 2.06
N SER A 50 7.70 21.58 2.68
CA SER A 50 8.98 21.19 2.07
C SER A 50 9.04 19.69 1.72
N TYR A 51 8.44 18.82 2.55
CA TYR A 51 8.40 17.39 2.27
C TYR A 51 7.41 17.08 1.14
N ASP A 52 6.21 17.69 1.16
CA ASP A 52 5.26 17.59 0.06
C ASP A 52 5.92 17.94 -1.28
N ASN A 53 6.63 19.05 -1.32
CA ASN A 53 7.33 19.49 -2.53
C ASN A 53 8.40 18.49 -2.97
N THR A 54 9.16 17.92 -2.02
CA THR A 54 10.18 16.92 -2.31
C THR A 54 9.60 15.66 -2.95
N VAL A 55 8.49 15.13 -2.42
CA VAL A 55 7.83 13.95 -2.97
C VAL A 55 7.25 14.24 -4.36
N LYS A 56 6.64 15.41 -4.52
CA LYS A 56 6.01 15.84 -5.78
C LYS A 56 6.98 16.09 -6.93
N ILE A 57 8.29 16.21 -6.67
CA ILE A 57 9.30 16.21 -7.74
C ILE A 57 9.26 14.90 -8.53
N THR A 58 9.10 13.77 -7.85
CA THR A 58 9.06 12.44 -8.48
C THR A 58 7.65 12.00 -8.82
N TYR A 59 6.67 12.34 -7.98
CA TYR A 59 5.26 11.96 -8.11
C TYR A 59 4.35 13.19 -7.99
N PRO A 60 4.20 13.98 -9.06
CA PRO A 60 3.50 15.27 -9.02
C PRO A 60 2.04 15.20 -8.56
N SER A 61 1.37 14.09 -8.84
CA SER A 61 -0.06 13.87 -8.52
C SER A 61 -0.29 13.13 -7.21
N CYS A 62 0.75 12.86 -6.43
CA CYS A 62 0.57 12.15 -5.17
C CYS A 62 -0.19 12.99 -4.14
N VAL A 63 -0.92 12.30 -3.29
CA VAL A 63 -1.63 12.87 -2.14
C VAL A 63 -1.18 12.17 -0.86
N ASN A 64 -1.41 12.81 0.28
CA ASN A 64 -1.22 12.19 1.58
C ASN A 64 -2.10 10.94 1.70
N SER A 65 -1.56 9.87 2.29
CA SER A 65 -2.24 8.56 2.41
C SER A 65 -3.55 8.64 3.20
N GLN A 66 -3.62 9.46 4.24
CA GLN A 66 -4.85 9.66 4.99
C GLN A 66 -5.94 10.28 4.10
N ARG A 67 -5.61 11.34 3.36
CA ARG A 67 -6.54 11.95 2.40
C ARG A 67 -7.02 10.94 1.37
N PHE A 68 -6.12 10.12 0.84
CA PHE A 68 -6.50 9.04 -0.08
C PHE A 68 -7.50 8.09 0.56
N GLY A 69 -7.23 7.61 1.78
CA GLY A 69 -8.09 6.68 2.49
C GLY A 69 -9.50 7.24 2.71
N ASP A 70 -9.59 8.45 3.24
CA ASP A 70 -10.87 9.14 3.50
C ASP A 70 -11.65 9.35 2.19
N TYR A 71 -10.97 9.78 1.14
CA TYR A 71 -11.61 10.03 -0.15
C TYR A 71 -12.05 8.73 -0.84
N ALA A 72 -11.22 7.69 -0.86
CA ALA A 72 -11.56 6.41 -1.47
C ALA A 72 -12.81 5.80 -0.82
N LYS A 73 -12.88 5.85 0.52
CA LYS A 73 -14.06 5.43 1.27
C LYS A 73 -15.30 6.22 0.87
N ALA A 74 -15.23 7.56 0.90
CA ALA A 74 -16.34 8.42 0.52
C ALA A 74 -16.78 8.20 -0.93
N PHE A 75 -15.82 8.01 -1.85
CA PHE A 75 -16.10 7.75 -3.26
C PHE A 75 -16.87 6.44 -3.47
N ILE A 76 -16.47 5.37 -2.79
CA ILE A 76 -17.16 4.06 -2.86
C ILE A 76 -18.55 4.15 -2.22
N GLN A 77 -18.68 4.84 -1.08
CA GLN A 77 -19.97 5.07 -0.43
C GLN A 77 -20.93 5.88 -1.31
N ALA A 78 -20.43 6.90 -2.03
CA ALA A 78 -21.21 7.67 -2.99
C ALA A 78 -21.70 6.85 -4.20
N LYS A 79 -21.13 5.65 -4.44
CA LYS A 79 -21.62 4.68 -5.43
C LYS A 79 -22.70 3.74 -4.88
N GLY A 80 -23.16 3.95 -3.64
CA GLY A 80 -24.24 3.19 -3.03
C GLY A 80 -23.80 1.99 -2.18
N TYR A 81 -22.52 1.87 -1.89
CA TYR A 81 -22.01 0.79 -1.02
C TYR A 81 -21.95 1.27 0.44
N THR A 82 -22.10 0.34 1.34
CA THR A 82 -22.02 0.58 2.79
C THR A 82 -20.78 -0.10 3.37
N PRO A 83 -20.27 0.35 4.51
CA PRO A 83 -19.15 -0.30 5.17
C PRO A 83 -19.37 -1.80 5.43
N ASP A 84 -20.59 -2.20 5.72
CA ASP A 84 -20.94 -3.60 6.02
C ASP A 84 -20.93 -4.50 4.77
N ASN A 85 -20.85 -3.91 3.57
CA ASN A 85 -20.92 -4.64 2.30
C ASN A 85 -19.64 -4.54 1.47
N VAL A 86 -18.61 -3.88 2.00
CA VAL A 86 -17.33 -3.72 1.30
C VAL A 86 -16.23 -4.41 2.08
N VAL A 87 -15.54 -5.35 1.44
CA VAL A 87 -14.36 -6.02 1.97
C VAL A 87 -13.13 -5.36 1.37
N LEU A 88 -12.23 -4.89 2.22
CA LEU A 88 -10.95 -4.33 1.81
C LEU A 88 -9.91 -5.45 1.65
N SER A 89 -9.18 -5.44 0.55
CA SER A 89 -7.98 -6.25 0.35
C SER A 89 -6.81 -5.39 -0.12
N GLU A 90 -5.67 -5.56 0.51
CA GLU A 90 -4.47 -4.77 0.26
C GLU A 90 -3.34 -5.62 -0.29
N SER A 91 -2.81 -5.22 -1.44
CA SER A 91 -1.55 -5.69 -1.98
C SER A 91 -0.49 -4.61 -1.81
N ILE A 92 0.02 -4.51 -0.58
CA ILE A 92 1.12 -3.65 -0.15
C ILE A 92 2.26 -4.56 0.28
N CYS A 93 3.49 -4.06 0.30
CA CYS A 93 4.64 -4.84 0.74
C CYS A 93 4.49 -5.31 2.19
N SER A 94 5.01 -6.49 2.48
CA SER A 94 5.10 -7.03 3.84
C SER A 94 6.23 -6.42 4.68
N ASP A 95 6.86 -5.36 4.22
CA ASP A 95 7.94 -4.65 4.93
C ASP A 95 7.42 -4.00 6.22
N ASP A 96 8.29 -3.91 7.23
CA ASP A 96 7.99 -3.28 8.52
C ASP A 96 7.57 -1.81 8.41
N ILE A 97 8.07 -1.11 7.39
CA ILE A 97 7.72 0.29 7.11
C ILE A 97 6.26 0.45 6.66
N ASP A 98 5.67 -0.60 6.10
CA ASP A 98 4.28 -0.65 5.69
C ASP A 98 3.37 -1.28 6.76
N GLY A 99 3.88 -1.47 7.96
CA GLY A 99 3.14 -2.04 9.09
C GLY A 99 1.87 -1.26 9.47
N PRO A 100 0.93 -1.88 10.19
CA PRO A 100 -0.37 -1.30 10.52
C PRO A 100 -0.30 0.05 11.24
N ILE A 101 0.79 0.29 11.97
CA ILE A 101 1.00 1.54 12.72
C ILE A 101 1.31 2.73 11.79
N TYR A 102 1.79 2.45 10.57
CA TYR A 102 2.31 3.46 9.65
C TYR A 102 1.51 3.56 8.35
N SER A 103 0.59 2.64 8.10
CA SER A 103 -0.23 2.61 6.88
C SER A 103 -1.61 3.19 7.16
N ASP A 104 -1.83 4.42 6.73
CA ASP A 104 -3.15 5.06 6.82
C ASP A 104 -4.18 4.37 5.92
N ILE A 105 -3.75 3.67 4.87
CA ILE A 105 -4.63 2.87 4.02
C ILE A 105 -5.28 1.75 4.83
N ARG A 106 -4.52 1.08 5.68
CA ARG A 106 -5.02 0.01 6.54
C ARG A 106 -6.06 0.49 7.56
N ASN A 107 -6.08 1.78 7.87
CA ASN A 107 -7.08 2.37 8.74
C ASN A 107 -8.47 2.47 8.08
N ILE A 108 -8.57 2.28 6.76
CA ILE A 108 -9.88 2.22 6.08
C ILE A 108 -10.72 1.04 6.60
N GLY A 109 -10.07 -0.05 7.04
CA GLY A 109 -10.75 -1.27 7.49
C GLY A 109 -10.33 -1.80 8.86
N GLN A 110 -9.50 -1.10 9.62
CA GLN A 110 -8.89 -1.66 10.84
C GLN A 110 -9.39 -1.08 12.16
N THR A 111 -10.21 -0.05 12.17
CA THR A 111 -10.74 0.44 13.43
C THR A 111 -11.81 -0.51 13.94
N PRO A 112 -11.57 -1.22 15.09
CA PRO A 112 -12.59 -2.06 15.66
C PRO A 112 -13.79 -1.20 15.95
N ALA A 113 -14.92 -1.54 15.35
CA ALA A 113 -16.23 -1.03 15.70
C ALA A 113 -16.52 0.47 15.46
N SER A 114 -15.88 1.14 14.51
CA SER A 114 -16.61 2.23 13.89
C SER A 114 -17.53 1.59 12.84
N GLN A 115 -18.82 1.79 12.98
CA GLN A 115 -19.85 1.33 12.02
C GLN A 115 -19.65 1.91 10.61
N ASN A 116 -18.55 2.60 10.38
CA ASN A 116 -18.21 3.33 9.18
C ASN A 116 -16.99 2.78 8.44
N ASP A 117 -16.32 1.74 8.92
CA ASP A 117 -15.15 1.19 8.28
C ASP A 117 -15.49 -0.06 7.47
N PHE A 118 -14.81 -0.25 6.34
CA PHE A 118 -14.98 -1.45 5.52
C PHE A 118 -14.52 -2.71 6.27
N LEU A 119 -15.06 -3.86 5.88
CA LEU A 119 -14.66 -5.15 6.41
C LEU A 119 -13.24 -5.51 5.96
N GLY A 120 -12.48 -6.14 6.78
CA GLY A 120 -11.10 -6.51 6.50
C GLY A 120 -10.10 -5.71 7.32
N PRO A 121 -8.85 -5.49 6.83
CA PRO A 121 -8.35 -5.83 5.49
C PRO A 121 -7.83 -7.27 5.38
N PHE A 122 -7.97 -7.83 4.18
CA PHE A 122 -7.21 -9.00 3.78
C PHE A 122 -5.87 -8.59 3.19
N MET A 123 -4.80 -9.25 3.61
CA MET A 123 -3.46 -9.00 3.12
C MET A 123 -3.16 -9.91 1.93
N SER A 124 -2.92 -9.34 0.75
CA SER A 124 -2.61 -10.09 -0.46
C SER A 124 -1.20 -9.82 -0.99
N GLY A 125 -0.55 -8.76 -0.51
CA GLY A 125 0.78 -8.37 -0.93
C GLY A 125 1.87 -9.18 -0.25
N GLY A 126 2.85 -9.59 -1.04
CA GLY A 126 4.11 -10.11 -0.56
C GLY A 126 5.23 -9.08 -0.72
N LEU A 127 6.42 -9.53 -1.13
CA LEU A 127 7.55 -8.65 -1.39
C LEU A 127 7.19 -7.59 -2.44
N SER A 128 7.54 -6.34 -2.15
CA SER A 128 7.21 -5.16 -2.95
C SER A 128 5.72 -4.90 -3.18
N GLY A 129 4.83 -5.60 -2.47
CA GLY A 129 3.39 -5.47 -2.69
C GLY A 129 2.87 -6.24 -3.91
N TYR A 130 3.64 -7.13 -4.51
CA TYR A 130 3.13 -8.00 -5.58
C TYR A 130 2.08 -8.97 -5.02
N PRO A 131 0.90 -9.13 -5.67
CA PRO A 131 -0.17 -9.97 -5.14
C PRO A 131 0.18 -11.46 -5.28
N HIS A 132 0.32 -12.14 -4.16
CA HIS A 132 0.60 -13.59 -4.11
C HIS A 132 -0.61 -14.45 -3.73
N THR A 133 -1.75 -13.82 -3.46
CA THR A 133 -2.96 -14.48 -2.99
C THR A 133 -3.52 -15.51 -3.98
N GLY A 134 -3.47 -15.20 -5.28
CA GLY A 134 -4.01 -16.08 -6.32
C GLY A 134 -5.54 -16.28 -6.23
N ILE A 135 -6.02 -17.33 -6.92
CA ILE A 135 -7.44 -17.61 -7.12
C ILE A 135 -8.16 -17.90 -5.80
N LEU A 136 -7.58 -18.74 -4.95
CA LEU A 136 -8.23 -19.16 -3.69
C LEU A 136 -8.44 -17.99 -2.74
N GLY A 137 -7.51 -17.04 -2.71
CA GLY A 137 -7.67 -15.83 -1.90
C GLY A 137 -8.83 -14.97 -2.38
N ILE A 138 -8.93 -14.73 -3.69
CA ILE A 138 -10.02 -13.94 -4.26
C ILE A 138 -11.39 -14.59 -4.00
N GLN A 139 -11.48 -15.91 -4.14
CA GLN A 139 -12.70 -16.66 -3.82
C GLN A 139 -13.05 -16.59 -2.34
N ALA A 140 -12.04 -16.69 -1.46
CA ALA A 140 -12.25 -16.55 -0.02
C ALA A 140 -12.77 -15.18 0.35
N TRP A 141 -12.24 -14.10 -0.21
CA TRP A 141 -12.73 -12.74 0.09
C TRP A 141 -14.17 -12.55 -0.35
N GLY A 142 -14.55 -13.05 -1.52
CA GLY A 142 -15.93 -13.02 -2.00
C GLY A 142 -16.91 -13.66 -1.01
N SER A 143 -16.51 -14.74 -0.33
CA SER A 143 -17.34 -15.41 0.66
C SER A 143 -17.60 -14.60 1.94
N HIS A 144 -16.78 -13.59 2.22
CA HIS A 144 -16.98 -12.67 3.37
C HIS A 144 -17.93 -11.52 3.07
N ILE A 145 -18.38 -11.37 1.81
CA ILE A 145 -19.37 -10.37 1.43
C ILE A 145 -20.75 -10.98 1.62
N THR A 146 -21.42 -10.60 2.70
CA THR A 146 -22.67 -11.24 3.13
C THR A 146 -23.90 -10.74 2.37
N ASN A 147 -23.83 -9.56 1.74
CA ASN A 147 -24.92 -8.98 0.96
C ASN A 147 -24.50 -8.87 -0.50
N THR A 148 -24.84 -9.86 -1.31
CA THR A 148 -24.50 -9.91 -2.72
C THR A 148 -25.28 -8.91 -3.60
N THR A 149 -26.34 -8.28 -3.08
CA THR A 149 -27.10 -7.29 -3.86
C THR A 149 -26.33 -5.99 -4.06
N ASN A 150 -25.50 -5.60 -3.09
CA ASN A 150 -24.63 -4.42 -3.17
C ASN A 150 -23.27 -4.70 -2.53
N GLY A 151 -22.82 -5.95 -2.58
CA GLY A 151 -21.52 -6.33 -2.04
C GLY A 151 -20.37 -5.95 -2.96
N ALA A 152 -19.26 -5.51 -2.40
CA ALA A 152 -18.07 -5.19 -3.17
C ALA A 152 -16.79 -5.63 -2.48
N LEU A 153 -15.78 -5.94 -3.30
CA LEU A 153 -14.38 -6.02 -2.91
C LEU A 153 -13.72 -4.68 -3.27
N PHE A 154 -13.07 -4.05 -2.32
CA PHE A 154 -12.14 -2.95 -2.62
C PHE A 154 -10.73 -3.48 -2.58
N PHE A 155 -10.11 -3.63 -3.75
CA PHE A 155 -8.77 -4.15 -3.91
C PHE A 155 -7.79 -3.01 -4.18
N ILE A 156 -6.80 -2.85 -3.31
CA ILE A 156 -5.71 -1.86 -3.45
C ILE A 156 -4.44 -2.61 -3.85
N ASN A 157 -3.83 -2.23 -4.98
CA ASN A 157 -2.56 -2.76 -5.45
C ASN A 157 -1.53 -1.63 -5.56
N MET A 158 -0.61 -1.58 -4.61
CA MET A 158 0.36 -0.48 -4.50
C MET A 158 1.74 -0.99 -4.09
N PRO A 159 2.58 -1.38 -5.06
CA PRO A 159 4.00 -1.53 -4.79
C PRO A 159 4.59 -0.26 -4.19
N HIS A 160 5.59 -0.41 -3.32
CA HIS A 160 6.09 0.73 -2.56
C HIS A 160 7.49 1.18 -2.97
N ILE A 161 7.74 2.46 -2.72
CA ILE A 161 9.03 3.11 -2.84
C ILE A 161 9.19 4.12 -1.68
N GLY A 162 10.41 4.48 -1.33
CA GLY A 162 10.63 5.53 -0.35
C GLY A 162 11.16 6.82 -0.97
N ILE A 163 10.82 7.95 -0.36
CA ILE A 163 11.43 9.25 -0.64
C ILE A 163 11.72 9.94 0.68
N SER A 164 12.99 10.18 0.96
CA SER A 164 13.41 10.87 2.19
C SER A 164 13.10 12.37 2.11
N GLN A 165 13.07 13.03 3.25
CA GLN A 165 12.87 14.48 3.33
C GLN A 165 13.93 15.28 2.56
N VAL A 166 15.12 14.71 2.38
CA VAL A 166 16.20 15.33 1.59
C VAL A 166 16.20 14.95 0.11
N GLY A 167 15.14 14.26 -0.35
CA GLY A 167 14.94 13.93 -1.76
C GLY A 167 15.64 12.66 -2.25
N ASN A 168 16.13 11.80 -1.36
CA ASN A 168 16.71 10.51 -1.78
C ASN A 168 15.60 9.54 -2.15
N VAL A 169 15.45 9.26 -3.43
CA VAL A 169 14.48 8.31 -3.96
C VAL A 169 14.97 6.87 -3.76
N GLY A 170 14.08 6.00 -3.31
CA GLY A 170 14.37 4.61 -2.96
C GLY A 170 14.92 4.44 -1.54
N ARG A 171 14.99 5.50 -0.75
CA ARG A 171 15.58 5.52 0.60
C ARG A 171 14.77 6.38 1.55
N VAL A 172 14.64 5.93 2.79
CA VAL A 172 14.00 6.69 3.88
C VAL A 172 14.71 6.41 5.20
N TRP A 173 14.57 7.31 6.12
CA TRP A 173 15.01 7.05 7.49
C TRP A 173 14.04 6.10 8.19
N ARG A 174 14.60 5.07 8.84
CA ARG A 174 13.86 4.07 9.62
C ARG A 174 14.22 4.18 11.09
N ARG A 175 13.24 3.98 11.95
CA ARG A 175 13.47 3.91 13.40
C ARG A 175 14.48 2.81 13.74
N GLY A 176 15.38 3.10 14.67
CA GLY A 176 16.44 2.17 15.06
C GLY A 176 17.68 2.18 14.15
N LYS A 177 17.66 2.96 13.08
CA LYS A 177 18.81 3.19 12.21
C LYS A 177 19.42 4.57 12.46
N THR A 178 20.74 4.70 12.33
CA THR A 178 21.38 6.02 12.24
C THR A 178 21.03 6.68 10.92
N GLN A 179 21.12 8.01 10.84
CA GLN A 179 20.89 8.72 9.58
C GLN A 179 21.83 8.24 8.45
N ALA A 180 23.08 7.97 8.78
CA ALA A 180 24.07 7.44 7.82
C ALA A 180 23.65 6.07 7.27
N GLN A 181 23.15 5.15 8.11
CA GLN A 181 22.63 3.86 7.69
C GLN A 181 21.40 4.01 6.78
N SER A 182 20.48 4.90 7.13
CA SER A 182 19.26 5.15 6.36
C SER A 182 19.54 5.75 4.99
N LEU A 183 20.63 6.49 4.81
CA LEU A 183 21.05 7.01 3.50
C LEU A 183 21.58 5.91 2.56
N THR A 184 21.96 4.76 3.09
CA THR A 184 22.47 3.62 2.31
C THR A 184 21.48 2.46 2.21
N ASP A 185 20.54 2.34 3.15
CA ASP A 185 19.55 1.28 3.18
C ASP A 185 18.44 1.51 2.14
N ASN A 186 18.01 0.43 1.50
CA ASN A 186 16.92 0.48 0.54
C ASN A 186 15.57 0.52 1.26
N THR A 187 14.62 1.31 0.76
CA THR A 187 13.24 1.27 1.29
C THR A 187 12.60 -0.08 0.98
N CYS A 188 12.67 -0.52 -0.26
CA CYS A 188 12.28 -1.87 -0.65
C CYS A 188 13.52 -2.70 -0.98
N GLY A 189 13.96 -3.50 -0.03
CA GLY A 189 15.10 -4.39 -0.20
C GLY A 189 14.88 -5.42 -1.30
N ALA A 190 13.65 -5.91 -1.46
CA ALA A 190 13.30 -6.90 -2.47
C ALA A 190 13.45 -6.36 -3.90
N VAL A 191 12.97 -5.12 -4.18
CA VAL A 191 13.14 -4.49 -5.50
C VAL A 191 14.61 -4.23 -5.79
N ALA A 192 15.36 -3.72 -4.81
CA ALA A 192 16.79 -3.49 -4.96
C ALA A 192 17.57 -4.79 -5.25
N THR A 193 17.24 -5.86 -4.54
CA THR A 193 17.82 -7.19 -4.76
C THR A 193 17.49 -7.72 -6.16
N ALA A 194 16.25 -7.58 -6.61
CA ALA A 194 15.84 -8.02 -7.94
C ALA A 194 16.55 -7.22 -9.06
N ILE A 195 16.69 -5.90 -8.91
CA ILE A 195 17.49 -5.06 -9.85
C ILE A 195 18.93 -5.56 -9.91
N GLY A 196 19.56 -5.79 -8.75
CA GLY A 196 20.94 -6.28 -8.66
C GLY A 196 21.11 -7.66 -9.31
N TRP A 197 20.17 -8.57 -9.06
CA TRP A 197 20.19 -9.89 -9.69
C TRP A 197 20.07 -9.81 -11.21
N VAL A 198 19.11 -9.03 -11.72
CA VAL A 198 18.91 -8.81 -13.17
C VAL A 198 20.15 -8.20 -13.82
N ALA A 199 20.80 -7.26 -13.16
CA ALA A 199 22.04 -6.65 -13.67
C ALA A 199 23.18 -7.68 -13.81
N ALA A 200 23.34 -8.57 -12.81
CA ALA A 200 24.44 -9.52 -12.72
C ALA A 200 24.27 -10.76 -13.63
N ASN A 201 23.06 -11.13 -14.02
CA ASN A 201 22.77 -12.39 -14.70
C ASN A 201 22.47 -12.20 -16.20
N ALA A 202 23.13 -12.96 -17.08
CA ALA A 202 22.91 -12.93 -18.52
C ALA A 202 21.65 -13.68 -18.96
N LEU A 203 21.25 -14.70 -18.22
CA LEU A 203 20.11 -15.58 -18.52
C LEU A 203 18.90 -15.21 -17.69
N ALA A 204 17.72 -15.47 -18.23
CA ALA A 204 16.47 -15.29 -17.53
C ALA A 204 16.42 -16.13 -16.25
N PRO A 205 15.74 -15.65 -15.18
CA PRO A 205 15.61 -16.40 -13.95
C PRO A 205 14.81 -17.69 -14.18
N VAL A 206 15.23 -18.75 -13.50
CA VAL A 206 14.44 -19.98 -13.39
C VAL A 206 14.23 -20.27 -11.89
N VAL A 207 13.15 -20.97 -11.55
CA VAL A 207 12.77 -21.21 -10.15
C VAL A 207 13.92 -21.86 -9.35
N ALA A 208 14.69 -22.71 -9.99
CA ALA A 208 15.84 -23.37 -9.36
C ALA A 208 16.95 -22.42 -8.86
N ASN A 209 17.01 -21.19 -9.40
CA ASN A 209 17.95 -20.17 -8.93
C ASN A 209 17.54 -19.55 -7.57
N PHE A 210 16.31 -19.80 -7.12
CA PHE A 210 15.71 -19.18 -5.95
C PHE A 210 15.10 -20.24 -5.02
N PRO A 211 15.91 -21.15 -4.44
CA PRO A 211 15.40 -22.19 -3.57
C PRO A 211 14.68 -21.56 -2.38
N ASN A 212 13.40 -21.94 -2.20
CA ASN A 212 12.52 -21.43 -1.13
C ASN A 212 12.19 -19.92 -1.18
N ASP A 213 12.48 -19.23 -2.29
CA ASP A 213 12.20 -17.80 -2.45
C ASP A 213 11.50 -17.49 -3.78
N TYR A 214 10.28 -18.01 -3.92
CA TYR A 214 9.47 -17.79 -5.11
C TYR A 214 9.09 -16.32 -5.33
N GLN A 215 9.00 -15.54 -4.26
CA GLN A 215 8.67 -14.13 -4.37
C GLN A 215 9.79 -13.34 -5.05
N ASN A 216 11.04 -13.58 -4.66
CA ASN A 216 12.20 -12.97 -5.32
C ASN A 216 12.33 -13.44 -6.77
N TYR A 217 12.12 -14.75 -7.04
CA TYR A 217 12.03 -15.25 -8.41
C TYR A 217 11.04 -14.45 -9.25
N THR A 218 9.83 -14.22 -8.72
CA THR A 218 8.78 -13.48 -9.42
C THR A 218 9.22 -12.06 -9.76
N LEU A 219 9.80 -11.33 -8.81
CA LEU A 219 10.28 -9.96 -9.06
C LEU A 219 11.41 -9.94 -10.11
N CYS A 220 12.36 -10.89 -10.04
CA CYS A 220 13.41 -11.01 -11.04
C CYS A 220 12.84 -11.34 -12.43
N ALA A 221 11.85 -12.23 -12.52
CA ALA A 221 11.20 -12.60 -13.78
C ALA A 221 10.45 -11.41 -14.40
N ILE A 222 9.78 -10.60 -13.60
CA ILE A 222 9.11 -9.38 -14.04
C ILE A 222 10.11 -8.37 -14.59
N LEU A 223 11.25 -8.19 -13.92
CA LEU A 223 12.22 -7.14 -14.25
C LEU A 223 13.20 -7.56 -15.34
N PHE A 224 13.44 -8.86 -15.54
CA PHE A 224 14.46 -9.34 -16.49
C PHE A 224 14.26 -8.86 -17.95
N PRO A 225 13.02 -8.81 -18.51
CA PRO A 225 12.78 -8.26 -19.85
C PRO A 225 13.23 -6.78 -20.00
N PHE A 226 13.36 -6.08 -18.88
CA PHE A 226 13.72 -4.66 -18.85
C PHE A 226 15.20 -4.42 -18.48
N LYS A 227 16.03 -5.47 -18.47
CA LYS A 227 17.45 -5.39 -18.10
C LYS A 227 18.19 -4.27 -18.79
N ALA A 228 18.08 -4.16 -20.12
CA ALA A 228 18.76 -3.13 -20.90
C ALA A 228 18.27 -1.72 -20.53
N ALA A 229 16.97 -1.54 -20.32
CA ALA A 229 16.40 -0.27 -19.91
C ALA A 229 16.87 0.12 -18.51
N LEU A 230 16.87 -0.82 -17.56
CA LEU A 230 17.38 -0.59 -16.20
C LEU A 230 18.85 -0.19 -16.20
N ALA A 231 19.68 -0.87 -17.02
CA ALA A 231 21.11 -0.54 -17.15
C ALA A 231 21.37 0.85 -17.74
N ALA A 232 20.47 1.34 -18.59
CA ALA A 232 20.58 2.67 -19.19
C ALA A 232 20.16 3.81 -18.24
N ILE A 233 19.47 3.51 -17.14
CA ILE A 233 19.04 4.50 -16.16
C ILE A 233 20.21 4.88 -15.24
N PRO A 234 20.61 6.17 -15.19
CA PRO A 234 21.90 6.56 -14.60
C PRO A 234 21.90 6.59 -13.07
N THR A 235 20.73 6.67 -12.42
CA THR A 235 20.66 6.83 -10.96
C THR A 235 19.88 5.69 -10.32
N TYR A 236 20.30 5.31 -9.12
CA TYR A 236 19.63 4.31 -8.32
C TYR A 236 18.14 4.64 -8.08
N GLY A 237 17.84 5.89 -7.70
CA GLY A 237 16.45 6.30 -7.44
C GLY A 237 15.57 6.17 -8.67
N ALA A 238 16.06 6.55 -9.85
CA ALA A 238 15.31 6.39 -11.10
C ALA A 238 15.13 4.91 -11.49
N GLN A 239 16.13 4.05 -11.22
CA GLN A 239 15.99 2.60 -11.39
C GLN A 239 14.89 2.02 -10.48
N MET A 240 14.85 2.47 -9.21
CA MET A 240 13.81 2.06 -8.26
C MET A 240 12.42 2.48 -8.72
N VAL A 241 12.24 3.73 -9.18
CA VAL A 241 10.96 4.22 -9.74
C VAL A 241 10.53 3.35 -10.93
N TYR A 242 11.45 3.12 -11.86
CA TYR A 242 11.17 2.32 -13.05
C TYR A 242 10.79 0.88 -12.72
N ALA A 243 11.55 0.23 -11.83
CA ALA A 243 11.30 -1.14 -11.41
C ALA A 243 9.95 -1.27 -10.68
N THR A 244 9.66 -0.37 -9.74
CA THR A 244 8.38 -0.34 -9.01
C THR A 244 7.21 -0.22 -9.98
N GLU A 245 7.32 0.63 -11.01
CA GLU A 245 6.27 0.78 -12.02
C GLU A 245 6.11 -0.49 -12.87
N LYS A 246 7.19 -1.21 -13.23
CA LYS A 246 7.09 -2.48 -13.96
C LYS A 246 6.43 -3.57 -13.12
N ILE A 247 6.71 -3.62 -11.81
CA ILE A 247 6.06 -4.53 -10.87
C ILE A 247 4.57 -4.20 -10.78
N ARG A 248 4.20 -2.93 -10.66
CA ARG A 248 2.80 -2.47 -10.63
C ARG A 248 2.05 -2.89 -11.90
N LEU A 249 2.60 -2.62 -13.07
CA LEU A 249 1.99 -2.99 -14.35
C LEU A 249 1.82 -4.50 -14.53
N SER A 250 2.79 -5.28 -14.06
CA SER A 250 2.69 -6.74 -14.04
C SER A 250 1.56 -7.22 -13.14
N ALA A 251 1.43 -6.65 -11.95
CA ALA A 251 0.36 -6.95 -11.02
C ALA A 251 -1.02 -6.54 -11.59
N ASP A 252 -1.13 -5.38 -12.23
CA ASP A 252 -2.35 -4.93 -12.89
C ASP A 252 -2.80 -5.94 -13.97
N THR A 253 -1.85 -6.39 -14.78
CA THR A 253 -2.13 -7.39 -15.83
C THR A 253 -2.59 -8.72 -15.23
N PHE A 254 -1.93 -9.17 -14.18
CA PHE A 254 -2.27 -10.40 -13.47
C PHE A 254 -3.66 -10.33 -12.83
N LEU A 255 -4.03 -9.19 -12.25
CA LEU A 255 -5.28 -9.03 -11.52
C LEU A 255 -6.45 -8.66 -12.44
N THR A 256 -6.27 -7.70 -13.35
CA THR A 256 -7.34 -7.05 -14.11
C THR A 256 -7.22 -7.17 -15.63
N GLY A 257 -6.19 -7.84 -16.17
CA GLY A 257 -6.01 -8.06 -17.61
C GLY A 257 -7.13 -8.90 -18.21
N ALA A 258 -7.10 -9.13 -19.53
CA ALA A 258 -8.10 -9.91 -20.24
C ALA A 258 -8.26 -11.34 -19.69
N SER A 259 -7.17 -11.91 -19.18
CA SER A 259 -7.14 -13.19 -18.44
C SER A 259 -6.89 -12.99 -16.96
N GLY A 260 -7.21 -11.81 -16.44
CA GLY A 260 -6.96 -11.46 -15.03
C GLY A 260 -7.80 -12.30 -14.07
N ILE A 261 -7.18 -12.60 -12.92
CA ILE A 261 -7.78 -13.55 -11.98
C ILE A 261 -9.02 -13.01 -11.24
N ILE A 262 -9.18 -11.70 -11.12
CA ILE A 262 -10.33 -11.12 -10.41
C ILE A 262 -11.63 -11.42 -11.14
N ALA A 263 -11.72 -11.06 -12.41
CA ALA A 263 -12.94 -11.21 -13.21
C ALA A 263 -13.42 -12.67 -13.30
N ALA A 264 -12.47 -13.61 -13.34
CA ALA A 264 -12.77 -15.04 -13.48
C ALA A 264 -13.16 -15.72 -12.15
N ASN A 265 -12.82 -15.14 -11.00
CA ASN A 265 -12.85 -15.85 -9.73
C ASN A 265 -13.62 -15.13 -8.61
N ILE A 266 -13.98 -13.85 -8.76
CA ILE A 266 -14.89 -13.20 -7.83
C ILE A 266 -16.31 -13.73 -8.05
N GLY A 267 -17.04 -13.97 -6.97
CA GLY A 267 -18.39 -14.53 -7.04
C GLY A 267 -19.37 -13.68 -7.86
N ALA A 268 -20.37 -14.32 -8.44
CA ALA A 268 -21.45 -13.63 -9.16
C ALA A 268 -22.18 -12.64 -8.23
N GLY A 269 -22.48 -11.44 -8.75
CA GLY A 269 -23.18 -10.39 -7.98
C GLY A 269 -22.27 -9.57 -7.06
N ILE A 270 -20.97 -9.85 -7.02
CA ILE A 270 -19.99 -9.08 -6.29
C ILE A 270 -19.31 -8.10 -7.24
N ASP A 271 -19.35 -6.84 -6.91
CA ASP A 271 -18.60 -5.81 -7.62
C ASP A 271 -17.17 -5.70 -7.08
N VAL A 272 -16.24 -5.24 -7.90
CA VAL A 272 -14.86 -4.97 -7.46
C VAL A 272 -14.49 -3.54 -7.78
N PHE A 273 -14.07 -2.79 -6.77
CA PHE A 273 -13.30 -1.57 -6.96
C PHE A 273 -11.83 -1.92 -6.90
N TYR A 274 -11.10 -1.58 -7.93
CA TYR A 274 -9.67 -1.84 -8.06
C TYR A 274 -8.92 -0.53 -8.15
N CYS A 275 -8.04 -0.29 -7.19
CA CYS A 275 -7.17 0.88 -7.16
C CYS A 275 -5.71 0.45 -7.31
N SER A 276 -5.04 0.98 -8.31
CA SER A 276 -3.62 0.74 -8.54
C SER A 276 -2.82 2.03 -8.51
N GLY A 277 -1.65 1.95 -7.93
CA GLY A 277 -0.77 3.09 -7.76
C GLY A 277 0.58 2.73 -7.16
N THR A 278 1.23 3.73 -6.60
CA THR A 278 2.47 3.57 -5.86
C THR A 278 2.29 4.07 -4.43
N PHE A 279 2.63 3.24 -3.47
CA PHE A 279 2.72 3.63 -2.07
C PHE A 279 4.10 4.26 -1.82
N ILE A 280 4.13 5.49 -1.32
CA ILE A 280 5.37 6.25 -1.17
C ILE A 280 5.64 6.41 0.33
N ASN A 281 6.57 5.61 0.84
CA ASN A 281 7.03 5.73 2.21
C ASN A 281 7.85 6.99 2.40
N THR A 282 7.78 7.51 3.59
CA THR A 282 8.52 8.69 4.06
C THR A 282 9.43 8.31 5.21
N ASP A 283 10.28 9.25 5.62
CA ASP A 283 11.06 9.10 6.85
C ASP A 283 10.12 8.82 8.03
N ASP A 284 10.57 8.00 9.00
CA ASP A 284 9.78 7.64 10.19
C ASP A 284 9.26 8.89 10.92
N GLY A 285 7.97 8.86 11.27
CA GLY A 285 7.27 9.98 11.90
C GLY A 285 6.53 10.91 10.95
N TYR A 286 6.59 10.68 9.63
CA TYR A 286 5.82 11.42 8.63
C TYR A 286 4.78 10.51 7.96
N ASN A 287 3.70 11.10 7.44
CA ASN A 287 2.69 10.38 6.70
C ASN A 287 3.22 9.95 5.32
N ALA A 288 2.86 8.75 4.90
CA ALA A 288 3.11 8.28 3.54
C ALA A 288 2.28 9.05 2.52
N TYR A 289 2.62 8.87 1.25
CA TYR A 289 1.85 9.38 0.11
C TYR A 289 1.39 8.25 -0.80
N ILE A 290 0.34 8.53 -1.55
CA ILE A 290 -0.20 7.64 -2.55
C ILE A 290 -0.21 8.35 -3.89
N ASN A 291 0.36 7.71 -4.90
CA ASN A 291 0.24 8.12 -6.29
C ASN A 291 -0.69 7.16 -7.02
N VAL A 292 -1.97 7.53 -7.15
CA VAL A 292 -2.95 6.70 -7.87
C VAL A 292 -2.73 6.82 -9.37
N THR A 293 -2.67 5.68 -10.05
CA THR A 293 -2.52 5.62 -11.51
C THR A 293 -3.76 5.05 -12.20
N SER A 294 -4.56 4.23 -11.50
CA SER A 294 -5.77 3.63 -12.05
C SER A 294 -6.78 3.37 -10.95
N PHE A 295 -8.05 3.68 -11.24
CA PHE A 295 -9.19 3.29 -10.42
C PHE A 295 -10.29 2.74 -11.33
N LYS A 296 -10.65 1.46 -11.14
CA LYS A 296 -11.59 0.75 -12.00
C LYS A 296 -12.69 0.11 -11.17
N LYS A 297 -13.85 -0.10 -11.80
CA LYS A 297 -14.91 -0.93 -11.24
C LYS A 297 -15.17 -2.11 -12.17
N TYR A 298 -15.31 -3.30 -11.62
CA TYR A 298 -15.75 -4.51 -12.31
C TYR A 298 -17.11 -4.93 -11.77
N ASN A 299 -17.97 -5.41 -12.66
CA ASN A 299 -19.08 -6.27 -12.31
C ASN A 299 -19.23 -7.39 -13.34
N SER A 300 -19.86 -8.49 -12.95
CA SER A 300 -19.99 -9.69 -13.79
C SER A 300 -20.85 -9.50 -15.05
N VAL A 301 -21.65 -8.45 -15.13
CA VAL A 301 -22.54 -8.15 -16.27
C VAL A 301 -21.90 -7.17 -17.25
N GLY A 302 -21.32 -6.08 -16.71
CA GLY A 302 -20.78 -4.97 -17.52
C GLY A 302 -19.27 -5.01 -17.74
N GLY A 303 -18.55 -5.93 -17.06
CA GLY A 303 -17.09 -5.99 -17.14
C GLY A 303 -16.40 -4.84 -16.40
N TRP A 304 -15.18 -4.48 -16.84
CA TRP A 304 -14.38 -3.41 -16.28
C TRP A 304 -14.81 -2.04 -16.83
N VAL A 305 -15.02 -1.09 -15.92
CA VAL A 305 -15.27 0.32 -16.22
C VAL A 305 -14.15 1.16 -15.59
N ASP A 306 -13.53 2.01 -16.38
CA ASP A 306 -12.49 2.93 -15.89
C ASP A 306 -13.16 4.14 -15.20
N LEU A 307 -12.83 4.34 -13.94
CA LEU A 307 -13.28 5.46 -13.11
C LEU A 307 -12.13 6.39 -12.74
N THR A 308 -10.95 6.21 -13.31
CA THR A 308 -9.72 6.92 -12.92
C THR A 308 -9.90 8.43 -12.97
N THR A 309 -10.41 8.95 -14.07
CA THR A 309 -10.60 10.42 -14.23
C THR A 309 -11.56 10.99 -13.17
N SER A 310 -12.69 10.30 -12.92
CA SER A 310 -13.67 10.77 -11.93
C SER A 310 -13.15 10.62 -10.50
N PHE A 311 -12.33 9.62 -10.23
CA PHE A 311 -11.69 9.44 -8.93
C PHE A 311 -10.64 10.52 -8.68
N LEU A 312 -9.73 10.74 -9.63
CA LEU A 312 -8.65 11.72 -9.49
C LEU A 312 -9.15 13.17 -9.43
N ALA A 313 -10.31 13.48 -10.05
CA ALA A 313 -10.87 14.84 -10.04
C ALA A 313 -11.29 15.33 -8.64
N GLY A 314 -11.54 14.42 -7.69
CA GLY A 314 -11.90 14.77 -6.31
C GLY A 314 -10.78 14.48 -5.30
N LEU A 315 -9.76 13.74 -5.69
CA LEU A 315 -8.62 13.41 -4.85
C LEU A 315 -7.64 14.58 -4.76
#